data_55edb2f622801de130d75215a0d5391a
#
_entry.id   55edb2f622801de130d75215a0d5391a
#
_cell.length_a   1.000
_cell.length_b   1.000
_cell.length_c   1.000
_cell.angle_alpha   90.00
_cell.angle_beta   90.00
_cell.angle_gamma   90.00
#
_symmetry.space_group_name_H-M   'P 1'
#
loop_
_entity.id
_entity.type
_entity.pdbx_description
1 polymer ?
#
loop_
_entity_poly.entity_id
_entity_poly.type
_entity_poly.pdbx_seq_one_letter_code
_entity_poly.pdbx_strand_id
1 'polypeptide(L)'
;MSLIVEFLQKEIEELNENGVRIHMLGQLEELPSDAGKEIRKAMETTRRNKGLQVNIAINYGSRMEIILAARAIAEDVSRGRLSVKDIDEEQFSHYLETDGIPDPDLLIRTGGEYRLSNFLLFQSAYTELLFTRKDLYWPDFTRDQYLKALAEYQKRVRKFGGIK
;
A
#
# COMPACT_ATOMS: atom_id res chain seq x y z
N MET A 1 -0.94 17.49 7.17
CA MET A 1 -1.45 16.58 8.23
C MET A 1 -2.87 16.90 8.65
N SER A 2 -3.29 18.18 8.73
CA SER A 2 -4.69 18.55 9.01
C SER A 2 -5.69 17.96 8.01
N LEU A 3 -5.36 17.99 6.72
CA LEU A 3 -6.24 17.48 5.66
C LEU A 3 -6.64 16.01 5.79
N ILE A 4 -5.73 15.13 6.23
CA ILE A 4 -6.08 13.71 6.41
C ILE A 4 -6.97 13.51 7.64
N VAL A 5 -6.71 14.27 8.70
CA VAL A 5 -7.56 14.25 9.91
C VAL A 5 -8.97 14.71 9.56
N GLU A 6 -9.11 15.84 8.86
CA GLU A 6 -10.39 16.37 8.40
C GLU A 6 -11.13 15.40 7.49
N PHE A 7 -10.41 14.76 6.55
CA PHE A 7 -10.97 13.74 5.68
C PHE A 7 -11.49 12.54 6.48
N LEU A 8 -10.68 11.97 7.36
CA LEU A 8 -11.09 10.83 8.17
C LEU A 8 -12.28 11.16 9.06
N GLN A 9 -12.28 12.31 9.73
CA GLN A 9 -13.40 12.72 10.58
C GLN A 9 -14.70 12.90 9.81
N LYS A 10 -14.62 13.34 8.56
CA LYS A 10 -15.79 13.58 7.72
C LYS A 10 -16.32 12.31 7.07
N GLU A 11 -15.44 11.44 6.58
CA GLU A 11 -15.82 10.34 5.67
C GLU A 11 -15.87 8.98 6.38
N ILE A 12 -15.36 8.86 7.62
CA ILE A 12 -15.20 7.56 8.29
C ILE A 12 -16.52 6.83 8.51
N GLU A 13 -17.60 7.55 8.84
CA GLU A 13 -18.90 6.95 9.08
C GLU A 13 -19.46 6.35 7.79
N GLU A 14 -19.45 7.11 6.70
CA GLU A 14 -19.90 6.65 5.38
C GLU A 14 -19.06 5.47 4.87
N LEU A 15 -17.73 5.54 5.01
CA LEU A 15 -16.84 4.44 4.63
C LEU A 15 -17.14 3.17 5.44
N ASN A 16 -17.40 3.30 6.73
CA ASN A 16 -17.75 2.18 7.59
C ASN A 16 -19.11 1.58 7.23
N GLU A 17 -20.13 2.39 6.98
CA GLU A 17 -21.46 1.95 6.52
C GLU A 17 -21.39 1.21 5.17
N ASN A 18 -20.52 1.67 4.27
CA ASN A 18 -20.25 1.01 3.00
C ASN A 18 -19.35 -0.25 3.11
N GLY A 19 -19.02 -0.67 4.33
CA GLY A 19 -18.22 -1.86 4.57
C GLY A 19 -16.75 -1.73 4.14
N VAL A 20 -16.24 -0.51 3.96
CA VAL A 20 -14.85 -0.24 3.60
C VAL A 20 -13.95 -0.45 4.81
N ARG A 21 -12.85 -1.20 4.65
CA ARG A 21 -11.81 -1.37 5.66
C ARG A 21 -10.66 -0.42 5.37
N ILE A 22 -10.28 0.40 6.35
CA ILE A 22 -9.12 1.29 6.25
C ILE A 22 -7.91 0.61 6.90
N HIS A 23 -6.80 0.63 6.20
CA HIS A 23 -5.50 0.20 6.68
C HIS A 23 -4.45 1.27 6.33
N MET A 24 -3.46 1.45 7.19
CA MET A 24 -2.42 2.45 7.01
C MET A 24 -1.07 1.76 6.91
N LEU A 25 -0.26 2.19 5.95
CA LEU A 25 1.13 1.78 5.78
C LEU A 25 2.05 2.94 6.15
N GLY A 26 3.15 2.67 6.82
CA GLY A 26 4.17 3.65 7.22
C GLY A 26 4.26 3.85 8.73
N GLN A 27 5.20 4.68 9.14
CA GLN A 27 5.59 4.86 10.55
C GLN A 27 4.65 5.86 11.23
N LEU A 28 3.52 5.37 11.74
CA LEU A 28 2.47 6.19 12.35
C LEU A 28 2.93 6.85 13.67
N GLU A 29 3.91 6.25 14.37
CA GLU A 29 4.46 6.75 15.62
C GLU A 29 5.23 8.06 15.45
N GLU A 30 5.76 8.32 14.26
CA GLU A 30 6.47 9.55 13.92
C GLU A 30 5.53 10.70 13.51
N LEU A 31 4.23 10.42 13.40
CA LEU A 31 3.23 11.43 13.05
C LEU A 31 2.87 12.29 14.28
N PRO A 32 2.40 13.54 14.06
CA PRO A 32 1.81 14.33 15.13
C PRO A 32 0.73 13.55 15.88
N SER A 33 0.70 13.66 17.21
CA SER A 33 -0.13 12.83 18.09
C SER A 33 -1.60 12.79 17.70
N ASP A 34 -2.16 13.93 17.26
CA ASP A 34 -3.58 14.02 16.90
C ASP A 34 -3.88 13.28 15.60
N ALA A 35 -2.99 13.38 14.59
CA ALA A 35 -3.13 12.63 13.34
C ALA A 35 -3.03 11.13 13.59
N GLY A 36 -2.05 10.68 14.36
CA GLY A 36 -1.89 9.27 14.71
C GLY A 36 -3.08 8.69 15.48
N LYS A 37 -3.72 9.49 16.35
CA LYS A 37 -4.94 9.07 17.09
C LYS A 37 -6.13 8.87 16.14
N GLU A 38 -6.40 9.85 15.28
CA GLU A 38 -7.53 9.77 14.34
C GLU A 38 -7.37 8.64 13.33
N ILE A 39 -6.14 8.42 12.84
CA ILE A 39 -5.83 7.29 11.97
C ILE A 39 -6.10 5.96 12.67
N ARG A 40 -5.59 5.76 13.89
CA ARG A 40 -5.85 4.53 14.66
C ARG A 40 -7.33 4.32 14.96
N LYS A 41 -8.06 5.40 15.25
CA LYS A 41 -9.52 5.35 15.44
C LYS A 41 -10.23 4.91 14.15
N ALA A 42 -9.85 5.43 13.00
CA ALA A 42 -10.42 5.05 11.70
C ALA A 42 -10.17 3.56 11.39
N MET A 43 -8.95 3.08 11.61
CA MET A 43 -8.60 1.66 11.45
C MET A 43 -9.42 0.76 12.40
N GLU A 44 -9.55 1.13 13.67
CA GLU A 44 -10.32 0.35 14.65
C GLU A 44 -11.81 0.34 14.31
N THR A 45 -12.39 1.49 13.91
CA THR A 45 -13.79 1.60 13.52
C THR A 45 -14.13 0.67 12.37
N THR A 46 -13.24 0.56 11.38
CA THR A 46 -13.48 -0.19 10.14
C THR A 46 -12.87 -1.61 10.13
N ARG A 47 -12.19 -2.03 11.20
CA ARG A 47 -11.40 -3.28 11.22
C ARG A 47 -12.19 -4.54 10.92
N ARG A 48 -13.51 -4.57 11.21
CA ARG A 48 -14.38 -5.71 11.02
C ARG A 48 -15.04 -5.76 9.64
N ASN A 49 -14.86 -4.72 8.85
CA ASN A 49 -15.42 -4.65 7.52
C ASN A 49 -14.73 -5.64 6.58
N LYS A 50 -15.51 -6.21 5.67
CA LYS A 50 -15.07 -7.27 4.74
C LYS A 50 -15.19 -6.85 3.27
N GLY A 51 -15.57 -5.60 3.02
CA GLY A 51 -15.69 -5.05 1.68
C GLY A 51 -14.34 -4.58 1.12
N LEU A 52 -14.33 -3.47 0.40
CA LEU A 52 -13.13 -2.88 -0.15
C LEU A 52 -12.13 -2.53 0.98
N GLN A 53 -10.90 -2.98 0.86
CA GLN A 53 -9.81 -2.50 1.72
C GLN A 53 -9.09 -1.34 1.03
N VAL A 54 -9.01 -0.22 1.73
CA VAL A 54 -8.25 0.96 1.31
C VAL A 54 -6.98 1.06 2.16
N ASN A 55 -5.82 0.91 1.52
CA ASN A 55 -4.53 1.05 2.15
C ASN A 55 -3.99 2.45 1.85
N ILE A 56 -3.70 3.23 2.88
CA ILE A 56 -3.20 4.62 2.75
C ILE A 56 -1.78 4.66 3.28
N ALA A 57 -0.82 4.99 2.41
CA ALA A 57 0.59 5.09 2.79
C ALA A 57 0.92 6.52 3.24
N ILE A 58 1.32 6.68 4.51
CA ILE A 58 1.73 7.97 5.10
C ILE A 58 3.02 7.76 5.86
N ASN A 59 3.98 8.65 5.65
CA ASN A 59 5.33 8.49 6.20
C ASN A 59 5.91 7.09 5.90
N TYR A 60 5.62 6.60 4.68
CA TYR A 60 6.00 5.29 4.18
C TYR A 60 7.19 5.39 3.22
N GLY A 61 8.07 4.44 3.30
CA GLY A 61 9.16 4.29 2.34
C GLY A 61 9.66 2.85 2.29
N SER A 62 9.56 2.22 1.11
CA SER A 62 9.83 0.79 0.94
C SER A 62 11.26 0.37 1.33
N ARG A 63 12.26 1.24 1.15
CA ARG A 63 13.62 0.93 1.64
C ARG A 63 13.68 0.78 3.16
N MET A 64 12.95 1.63 3.89
CA MET A 64 12.87 1.53 5.35
C MET A 64 12.08 0.31 5.77
N GLU A 65 10.94 0.06 5.14
CA GLU A 65 10.15 -1.15 5.35
C GLU A 65 11.00 -2.42 5.21
N ILE A 66 11.77 -2.54 4.12
CA ILE A 66 12.68 -3.68 3.89
C ILE A 66 13.73 -3.80 5.00
N ILE A 67 14.31 -2.69 5.46
CA ILE A 67 15.28 -2.69 6.56
C ILE A 67 14.62 -3.15 7.87
N LEU A 68 13.41 -2.69 8.15
CA LEU A 68 12.66 -3.09 9.34
C LEU A 68 12.29 -4.57 9.31
N ALA A 69 11.84 -5.07 8.17
CA ALA A 69 11.59 -6.49 7.95
C ALA A 69 12.85 -7.34 8.17
N ALA A 70 13.98 -6.95 7.59
CA ALA A 70 15.26 -7.63 7.77
C ALA A 70 15.70 -7.66 9.24
N ARG A 71 15.51 -6.57 9.99
CA ARG A 71 15.80 -6.52 11.42
C ARG A 71 14.91 -7.47 12.23
N ALA A 72 13.61 -7.46 11.95
CA ALA A 72 12.66 -8.34 12.63
C ALA A 72 12.97 -9.83 12.37
N ILE A 73 13.31 -10.19 11.13
CA ILE A 73 13.78 -11.52 10.77
C ILE A 73 15.05 -11.89 11.55
N ALA A 74 16.05 -11.01 11.60
CA ALA A 74 17.28 -11.26 12.33
C ALA A 74 17.04 -11.48 13.85
N GLU A 75 16.11 -10.72 14.43
CA GLU A 75 15.70 -10.92 15.82
C GLU A 75 15.00 -12.28 16.01
N ASP A 76 14.12 -12.69 15.11
CA ASP A 76 13.42 -13.96 15.21
C ASP A 76 14.38 -15.14 15.05
N VAL A 77 15.36 -15.04 14.16
CA VAL A 77 16.43 -16.03 14.04
C VAL A 77 17.26 -16.09 15.31
N SER A 78 17.66 -14.96 15.88
CA SER A 78 18.48 -14.91 17.11
C SER A 78 17.76 -15.50 18.33
N ARG A 79 16.43 -15.41 18.35
CA ARG A 79 15.56 -15.97 19.40
C ARG A 79 15.10 -17.41 19.11
N GLY A 80 15.56 -18.01 18.03
CA GLY A 80 15.19 -19.37 17.63
C GLY A 80 13.72 -19.54 17.18
N ARG A 81 13.03 -18.44 16.84
CA ARG A 81 11.65 -18.46 16.32
C ARG A 81 11.58 -18.72 14.82
N LEU A 82 12.66 -18.43 14.10
CA LEU A 82 12.80 -18.66 12.67
C LEU A 82 14.16 -19.29 12.40
N SER A 83 14.21 -20.25 11.47
CA SER A 83 15.48 -20.79 10.98
C SER A 83 15.91 -20.04 9.72
N VAL A 84 17.22 -19.75 9.59
CA VAL A 84 17.78 -19.09 8.40
C VAL A 84 17.39 -19.80 7.09
N LYS A 85 17.29 -21.13 7.08
CA LYS A 85 16.91 -21.92 5.91
C LYS A 85 15.43 -21.77 5.50
N ASP A 86 14.60 -21.27 6.40
CA ASP A 86 13.16 -21.11 6.16
C ASP A 86 12.83 -19.65 5.69
N ILE A 87 13.86 -18.82 5.49
CA ILE A 87 13.72 -17.47 4.95
C ILE A 87 13.66 -17.56 3.43
N ASP A 88 12.48 -17.39 2.87
CA ASP A 88 12.18 -17.26 1.45
C ASP A 88 11.36 -15.99 1.16
N GLU A 89 10.89 -15.82 -0.10
CA GLU A 89 10.12 -14.63 -0.49
C GLU A 89 8.78 -14.56 0.24
N GLU A 90 8.12 -15.70 0.45
CA GLU A 90 6.84 -15.78 1.16
C GLU A 90 7.03 -15.41 2.64
N GLN A 91 8.01 -16.04 3.30
CA GLN A 91 8.33 -15.73 4.69
C GLN A 91 8.77 -14.27 4.87
N PHE A 92 9.53 -13.71 3.92
CA PHE A 92 9.94 -12.31 3.98
C PHE A 92 8.73 -11.36 3.88
N SER A 93 7.75 -11.66 3.02
CA SER A 93 6.55 -10.81 2.85
C SER A 93 5.70 -10.72 4.11
N HIS A 94 5.72 -11.74 4.98
CA HIS A 94 5.06 -11.67 6.30
C HIS A 94 5.66 -10.66 7.28
N TYR A 95 6.85 -10.15 7.01
CA TYR A 95 7.49 -9.09 7.81
C TYR A 95 7.30 -7.70 7.21
N LEU A 96 6.65 -7.57 6.04
CA LEU A 96 6.34 -6.30 5.42
C LEU A 96 5.03 -5.72 5.99
N GLU A 97 4.86 -4.41 5.89
CA GLU A 97 3.64 -3.71 6.30
C GLU A 97 2.41 -4.13 5.47
N THR A 98 2.62 -4.78 4.35
CA THR A 98 1.60 -5.33 3.46
C THR A 98 1.27 -6.79 3.75
N ASP A 99 1.68 -7.36 4.89
CA ASP A 99 1.32 -8.72 5.24
C ASP A 99 -0.19 -8.97 5.15
N GLY A 100 -0.58 -10.05 4.47
CA GLY A 100 -1.98 -10.37 4.19
C GLY A 100 -2.66 -9.50 3.13
N ILE A 101 -1.95 -8.59 2.48
CA ILE A 101 -2.42 -7.79 1.35
C ILE A 101 -1.75 -8.33 0.08
N PRO A 102 -2.51 -8.67 -0.98
CA PRO A 102 -1.90 -9.13 -2.21
C PRO A 102 -1.04 -8.03 -2.87
N ASP A 103 0.00 -8.46 -3.58
CA ASP A 103 0.81 -7.55 -4.40
C ASP A 103 -0.07 -6.79 -5.40
N PRO A 104 0.26 -5.52 -5.70
CA PRO A 104 -0.55 -4.73 -6.61
C PRO A 104 -0.47 -5.25 -8.05
N ASP A 105 -1.61 -5.41 -8.68
CA ASP A 105 -1.70 -5.76 -10.10
C ASP A 105 -1.39 -4.58 -11.02
N LEU A 106 -1.79 -3.37 -10.63
CA LEU A 106 -1.64 -2.14 -11.38
C LEU A 106 -1.22 -0.99 -10.47
N LEU A 107 -0.15 -0.30 -10.83
CA LEU A 107 0.26 0.95 -10.23
C LEU A 107 0.05 2.09 -11.21
N ILE A 108 -0.80 3.04 -10.83
CA ILE A 108 -1.07 4.24 -11.61
C ILE A 108 -0.32 5.41 -10.97
N ARG A 109 0.58 6.03 -11.71
CA ARG A 109 1.28 7.24 -11.29
C ARG A 109 0.95 8.41 -12.19
N THR A 110 0.37 9.44 -11.61
CA THR A 110 0.01 10.68 -12.29
C THR A 110 1.19 11.67 -12.32
N GLY A 111 1.09 12.74 -13.13
CA GLY A 111 2.07 13.82 -13.17
C GLY A 111 3.28 13.59 -14.10
N GLY A 112 3.25 12.55 -14.94
CA GLY A 112 4.29 12.30 -15.96
C GLY A 112 5.66 11.93 -15.40
N GLU A 113 5.73 11.43 -14.18
CA GLU A 113 6.94 10.99 -13.52
C GLU A 113 7.13 9.47 -13.67
N TYR A 114 8.21 9.03 -14.29
CA TYR A 114 8.47 7.62 -14.64
C TYR A 114 9.37 6.94 -13.58
N ARG A 115 8.97 6.98 -12.32
CA ARG A 115 9.70 6.37 -11.20
C ARG A 115 8.76 5.95 -10.08
N LEU A 116 9.15 4.96 -9.28
CA LEU A 116 8.38 4.48 -8.12
C LEU A 116 8.52 5.36 -6.87
N SER A 117 9.57 6.17 -6.79
CA SER A 117 9.84 7.06 -5.67
C SER A 117 9.79 6.37 -4.30
N ASN A 118 10.45 5.22 -4.20
CA ASN A 118 10.51 4.43 -2.96
C ASN A 118 9.15 3.91 -2.47
N PHE A 119 8.21 3.69 -3.39
CA PHE A 119 6.87 3.17 -3.09
C PHE A 119 6.75 1.71 -3.50
N LEU A 120 6.42 0.83 -2.56
CA LEU A 120 6.14 -0.61 -2.74
C LEU A 120 7.17 -1.34 -3.62
N LEU A 121 8.49 -1.16 -3.36
CA LEU A 121 9.54 -1.71 -4.23
C LEU A 121 9.53 -3.23 -4.28
N PHE A 122 9.35 -3.91 -3.14
CA PHE A 122 9.30 -5.36 -3.07
C PHE A 122 8.02 -5.88 -3.74
N GLN A 123 6.89 -5.32 -3.38
CA GLN A 123 5.56 -5.74 -3.84
C GLN A 123 5.30 -5.44 -5.33
N SER A 124 6.07 -4.51 -5.91
CA SER A 124 5.88 -4.10 -7.32
C SER A 124 6.67 -4.94 -8.33
N ALA A 125 7.27 -6.05 -7.93
CA ALA A 125 8.13 -6.86 -8.78
C ALA A 125 7.45 -7.32 -10.09
N TYR A 126 6.14 -7.60 -10.04
CA TYR A 126 5.34 -8.02 -11.21
C TYR A 126 4.16 -7.10 -11.49
N THR A 127 4.16 -5.91 -10.91
CA THR A 127 3.11 -4.90 -11.07
C THR A 127 3.17 -4.26 -12.45
N GLU A 128 2.03 -4.17 -13.12
CA GLU A 128 1.91 -3.37 -14.34
C GLU A 128 1.94 -1.87 -14.00
N LEU A 129 2.84 -1.14 -14.64
CA LEU A 129 3.02 0.29 -14.40
C LEU A 129 2.30 1.12 -15.46
N LEU A 130 1.47 2.07 -15.03
CA LEU A 130 0.81 3.03 -15.89
C LEU A 130 1.19 4.44 -15.43
N PHE A 131 1.95 5.14 -16.27
CA PHE A 131 2.33 6.52 -16.06
C PHE A 131 1.45 7.42 -16.90
N THR A 132 0.85 8.43 -16.27
CA THR A 132 0.02 9.38 -17.03
C THR A 132 0.86 10.47 -17.67
N ARG A 133 0.24 11.26 -18.53
CA ARG A 133 0.88 12.45 -19.10
C ARG A 133 1.24 13.48 -18.01
N LYS A 134 2.17 14.38 -18.32
CA LYS A 134 2.78 15.34 -17.39
C LYS A 134 1.80 16.34 -16.74
N ASP A 135 0.73 16.66 -17.43
CA ASP A 135 -0.28 17.65 -17.03
C ASP A 135 -1.49 17.05 -16.31
N LEU A 136 -1.48 15.74 -16.04
CA LEU A 136 -2.55 15.05 -15.33
C LEU A 136 -2.12 14.72 -13.89
N TYR A 137 -2.58 15.51 -12.94
CA TYR A 137 -2.34 15.32 -11.50
C TYR A 137 -3.54 14.69 -10.80
N TRP A 138 -3.36 14.24 -9.54
CA TRP A 138 -4.43 13.58 -8.79
C TRP A 138 -5.75 14.34 -8.72
N PRO A 139 -5.81 15.67 -8.52
CA PRO A 139 -7.09 16.36 -8.50
C PRO A 139 -7.85 16.28 -9.82
N ASP A 140 -7.14 16.10 -10.93
CA ASP A 140 -7.70 16.01 -12.28
C ASP A 140 -7.85 14.56 -12.77
N PHE A 141 -7.44 13.57 -11.97
CA PHE A 141 -7.57 12.15 -12.28
C PHE A 141 -8.99 11.68 -11.96
N THR A 142 -9.87 11.86 -12.92
CA THR A 142 -11.30 11.58 -12.81
C THR A 142 -11.62 10.07 -12.90
N ARG A 143 -12.88 9.71 -12.60
CA ARG A 143 -13.42 8.36 -12.82
C ARG A 143 -13.19 7.87 -14.26
N ASP A 144 -13.37 8.73 -15.26
CA ASP A 144 -13.17 8.34 -16.67
C ASP A 144 -11.70 8.02 -16.96
N GLN A 145 -10.77 8.75 -16.37
CA GLN A 145 -9.34 8.45 -16.43
C GLN A 145 -9.02 7.10 -15.80
N TYR A 146 -9.59 6.81 -14.64
CA TYR A 146 -9.44 5.53 -13.98
C TYR A 146 -9.99 4.37 -14.82
N LEU A 147 -11.19 4.50 -15.37
CA LEU A 147 -11.77 3.47 -16.24
C LEU A 147 -10.93 3.23 -17.51
N LYS A 148 -10.35 4.28 -18.10
CA LYS A 148 -9.41 4.15 -19.21
C LYS A 148 -8.13 3.40 -18.80
N ALA A 149 -7.60 3.69 -17.62
CA ALA A 149 -6.44 2.98 -17.08
C ALA A 149 -6.72 1.48 -16.89
N LEU A 150 -7.88 1.11 -16.35
CA LEU A 150 -8.31 -0.27 -16.22
C LEU A 150 -8.49 -0.96 -17.59
N ALA A 151 -9.10 -0.28 -18.55
CA ALA A 151 -9.28 -0.81 -19.90
C ALA A 151 -7.93 -1.02 -20.63
N GLU A 152 -6.93 -0.19 -20.36
CA GLU A 152 -5.56 -0.39 -20.85
C GLU A 152 -4.89 -1.58 -20.16
N TYR A 153 -5.00 -1.67 -18.84
CA TYR A 153 -4.48 -2.80 -18.07
C TYR A 153 -5.03 -4.14 -18.57
N GLN A 154 -6.34 -4.25 -18.82
CA GLN A 154 -6.98 -5.47 -19.32
C GLN A 154 -6.45 -5.97 -20.67
N LYS A 155 -5.80 -5.12 -21.48
CA LYS A 155 -5.19 -5.50 -22.75
C LYS A 155 -3.78 -6.08 -22.59
N ARG A 156 -3.18 -5.95 -21.41
CA ARG A 156 -1.81 -6.39 -21.15
C ARG A 156 -1.76 -7.91 -20.90
N VAL A 157 -0.74 -8.55 -21.43
CA VAL A 157 -0.50 -9.99 -21.22
C VAL A 157 0.56 -10.13 -20.13
N ARG A 158 0.16 -10.60 -18.97
CA ARG A 158 1.05 -10.84 -17.81
C ARG A 158 1.71 -12.23 -17.95
N LYS A 159 3.03 -12.28 -17.94
CA LYS A 159 3.80 -13.51 -18.15
C LYS A 159 4.41 -14.09 -16.87
N PHE A 160 4.48 -13.37 -15.77
CA PHE A 160 5.03 -13.79 -14.47
C PHE A 160 6.35 -14.59 -14.58
N GLY A 161 7.26 -14.14 -15.45
CA GLY A 161 8.53 -14.83 -15.69
C GLY A 161 8.45 -16.11 -16.53
N GLY A 162 7.26 -16.56 -16.91
CA GLY A 162 7.07 -17.74 -17.78
C GLY A 162 7.41 -17.42 -19.24
N ILE A 163 8.31 -18.23 -19.83
CA ILE A 163 8.57 -18.22 -21.29
C ILE A 163 7.46 -19.09 -21.93
N LYS A 164 6.53 -18.46 -22.62
CA LYS A 164 5.66 -19.09 -23.60
C LYS A 164 5.84 -18.41 -24.93
#